data_c434751f36a7b14276665479d8c58f4c
#
_entry.id   c434751f36a7b14276665479d8c58f4c
#
_cell.length_a   1.000
_cell.length_b   1.000
_cell.length_c   1.000
_cell.angle_alpha   90.00
_cell.angle_beta   90.00
_cell.angle_gamma   90.00
#
_symmetry.space_group_name_H-M   'P 1'
#
loop_
_entity.id
_entity.type
_entity.pdbx_description
1 polymer ?
#
loop_
_entity_poly.entity_id
_entity_poly.type
_entity_poly.pdbx_seq_one_letter_code
_entity_poly.pdbx_strand_id
1 'polypeptide(L)'
;GIDFKSRLKFTLDEFCAFYKAEPNNSKHLFIDLHDAGFVNYNFKNDSISINRKLIKYNLMHRKTIDYDVIRLSSVIAAKPNATLNLLSNEMNIEGVRSCFFSDSQNVSVKPFDQQVTLTSNRNLRFGGMVRAGRFDFYGQRFNFNYSRFQIDFANIDKR
;
A
#
# COMPACT_ATOMS: atom_id res chain seq x y z
N GLY A 1 -27.15 20.48 -13.62
CA GLY A 1 -26.86 19.43 -12.66
C GLY A 1 -25.38 19.17 -12.63
N ILE A 2 -24.80 18.97 -11.43
CA ILE A 2 -23.38 18.63 -11.29
C ILE A 2 -23.20 17.26 -11.91
N ASP A 3 -22.29 17.14 -12.89
CA ASP A 3 -21.99 15.88 -13.56
C ASP A 3 -21.50 14.85 -12.53
N PHE A 4 -22.22 13.73 -12.37
CA PHE A 4 -21.86 12.67 -11.43
C PHE A 4 -20.43 12.17 -11.64
N LYS A 5 -19.94 12.17 -12.88
CA LYS A 5 -18.59 11.73 -13.26
C LYS A 5 -17.46 12.60 -12.68
N SER A 6 -17.76 13.83 -12.27
CA SER A 6 -16.79 14.75 -11.67
C SER A 6 -16.80 14.73 -10.12
N ARG A 7 -17.72 13.99 -9.50
CA ARG A 7 -17.82 13.90 -8.05
C ARG A 7 -16.73 13.02 -7.46
N LEU A 8 -16.06 13.51 -6.45
CA LEU A 8 -15.09 12.76 -5.65
C LEU A 8 -15.73 12.04 -4.44
N LYS A 9 -17.00 12.34 -4.14
CA LYS A 9 -17.77 11.72 -3.07
C LYS A 9 -19.22 11.53 -3.48
N PHE A 10 -19.77 10.36 -3.20
CA PHE A 10 -21.15 9.96 -3.53
C PHE A 10 -21.59 8.80 -2.64
N THR A 11 -22.88 8.45 -2.69
CA THR A 11 -23.41 7.25 -1.99
C THR A 11 -23.55 6.09 -2.97
N LEU A 12 -23.66 4.86 -2.41
CA LEU A 12 -23.92 3.67 -3.20
C LEU A 12 -25.22 3.80 -4.01
N ASP A 13 -26.27 4.35 -3.38
CA ASP A 13 -27.56 4.57 -4.05
C ASP A 13 -27.46 5.52 -5.24
N GLU A 14 -26.74 6.64 -5.06
CA GLU A 14 -26.48 7.59 -6.17
C GLU A 14 -25.74 6.91 -7.33
N PHE A 15 -24.77 6.06 -7.03
CA PHE A 15 -24.03 5.29 -8.04
C PHE A 15 -24.94 4.31 -8.76
N CYS A 16 -25.70 3.51 -8.01
CA CYS A 16 -26.61 2.51 -8.58
C CYS A 16 -27.71 3.16 -9.43
N ALA A 17 -28.26 4.27 -8.98
CA ALA A 17 -29.27 5.03 -9.73
C ALA A 17 -28.71 5.58 -11.06
N PHE A 18 -27.48 6.12 -11.05
CA PHE A 18 -26.85 6.71 -12.22
C PHE A 18 -26.46 5.66 -13.28
N TYR A 19 -25.82 4.56 -12.83
CA TYR A 19 -25.33 3.50 -13.73
C TYR A 19 -26.34 2.36 -13.96
N LYS A 20 -27.51 2.41 -13.32
CA LYS A 20 -28.52 1.31 -13.34
C LYS A 20 -27.89 -0.01 -12.90
N ALA A 21 -27.02 0.05 -11.89
CA ALA A 21 -26.26 -1.08 -11.39
C ALA A 21 -27.00 -1.76 -10.24
N GLU A 22 -26.75 -3.06 -10.08
CA GLU A 22 -27.32 -3.86 -8.99
C GLU A 22 -26.58 -3.50 -7.66
N PRO A 23 -27.32 -3.18 -6.55
CA PRO A 23 -26.75 -2.68 -5.32
C PRO A 23 -25.76 -3.65 -4.65
N ASN A 24 -26.05 -4.96 -4.58
CA ASN A 24 -25.19 -5.92 -3.92
C ASN A 24 -23.85 -6.09 -4.65
N ASN A 25 -23.89 -6.20 -5.98
CA ASN A 25 -22.68 -6.31 -6.79
C ASN A 25 -21.83 -5.03 -6.70
N SER A 26 -22.49 -3.87 -6.72
CA SER A 26 -21.82 -2.59 -6.57
C SER A 26 -21.20 -2.43 -5.18
N LYS A 27 -21.86 -2.90 -4.13
CA LYS A 27 -21.32 -2.88 -2.78
C LYS A 27 -20.06 -3.72 -2.66
N HIS A 28 -20.05 -4.94 -3.18
CA HIS A 28 -18.87 -5.81 -3.19
C HIS A 28 -17.71 -5.15 -3.96
N LEU A 29 -17.97 -4.57 -5.13
CA LEU A 29 -16.96 -3.84 -5.90
C LEU A 29 -16.33 -2.71 -5.08
N PHE A 30 -17.14 -1.88 -4.39
CA PHE A 30 -16.61 -0.77 -3.60
C PHE A 30 -15.88 -1.23 -2.34
N ILE A 31 -16.24 -2.37 -1.77
CA ILE A 31 -15.49 -3.00 -0.68
C ILE A 31 -14.10 -3.43 -1.20
N ASP A 32 -14.01 -4.10 -2.34
CA ASP A 32 -12.75 -4.52 -2.93
C ASP A 32 -11.87 -3.32 -3.29
N LEU A 33 -12.46 -2.25 -3.85
CA LEU A 33 -11.75 -1.01 -4.13
C LEU A 33 -11.28 -0.28 -2.85
N HIS A 34 -12.02 -0.39 -1.75
CA HIS A 34 -11.63 0.12 -0.43
C HIS A 34 -10.41 -0.62 0.10
N ASP A 35 -10.44 -1.96 0.04
CA ASP A 35 -9.34 -2.81 0.51
C ASP A 35 -8.06 -2.57 -0.31
N ALA A 36 -8.20 -2.37 -1.60
CA ALA A 36 -7.12 -1.99 -2.48
C ALA A 36 -6.67 -0.51 -2.29
N GLY A 37 -7.37 0.28 -1.46
CA GLY A 37 -7.03 1.67 -1.15
C GLY A 37 -7.38 2.68 -2.25
N PHE A 38 -8.23 2.31 -3.23
CA PHE A 38 -8.65 3.20 -4.31
C PHE A 38 -9.77 4.15 -3.89
N VAL A 39 -10.61 3.72 -2.96
CA VAL A 39 -11.68 4.53 -2.37
C VAL A 39 -11.71 4.38 -0.86
N ASN A 40 -12.36 5.31 -0.17
CA ASN A 40 -12.78 5.12 1.22
C ASN A 40 -14.27 4.83 1.22
N TYR A 41 -14.64 3.65 1.72
CA TYR A 41 -16.02 3.22 1.89
C TYR A 41 -16.44 3.33 3.35
N ASN A 42 -17.51 4.06 3.64
CA ASN A 42 -18.07 4.18 4.97
C ASN A 42 -19.22 3.18 5.12
N PHE A 43 -18.99 2.13 5.91
CA PHE A 43 -19.94 1.04 6.12
C PHE A 43 -21.22 1.44 6.90
N LYS A 44 -21.24 2.63 7.53
CA LYS A 44 -22.41 3.09 8.30
C LYS A 44 -23.47 3.75 7.43
N ASN A 45 -23.08 4.41 6.37
CA ASN A 45 -23.96 5.21 5.52
C ASN A 45 -23.73 4.99 4.02
N ASP A 46 -23.00 3.94 3.67
CA ASP A 46 -22.66 3.54 2.30
C ASP A 46 -22.12 4.70 1.45
N SER A 47 -21.40 5.64 2.08
CA SER A 47 -20.76 6.74 1.35
C SER A 47 -19.37 6.35 0.86
N ILE A 48 -19.06 6.71 -0.37
CA ILE A 48 -17.83 6.42 -1.08
C ILE A 48 -17.10 7.72 -1.35
N SER A 49 -15.81 7.79 -1.03
CA SER A 49 -14.94 8.89 -1.46
C SER A 49 -13.74 8.36 -2.24
N ILE A 50 -13.47 8.99 -3.38
CA ILE A 50 -12.39 8.59 -4.27
C ILE A 50 -11.05 9.06 -3.71
N ASN A 51 -10.09 8.14 -3.60
CA ASN A 51 -8.74 8.44 -3.18
C ASN A 51 -7.88 8.93 -4.35
N ARG A 52 -6.83 9.71 -4.04
CA ARG A 52 -5.84 10.16 -5.03
C ARG A 52 -5.21 9.00 -5.81
N LYS A 53 -5.13 7.82 -5.21
CA LYS A 53 -4.64 6.60 -5.83
C LYS A 53 -5.46 6.25 -7.09
N LEU A 54 -6.79 6.22 -7.01
CA LEU A 54 -7.65 5.92 -8.17
C LEU A 54 -7.42 6.91 -9.31
N ILE A 55 -7.34 8.21 -8.98
CA ILE A 55 -7.09 9.27 -9.97
C ILE A 55 -5.73 9.06 -10.64
N LYS A 56 -4.68 8.79 -9.83
CA LYS A 56 -3.33 8.54 -10.32
C LYS A 56 -3.31 7.32 -11.27
N TYR A 57 -3.92 6.21 -10.89
CA TYR A 57 -3.96 5.00 -11.70
C TYR A 57 -4.69 5.20 -13.03
N ASN A 58 -5.80 5.91 -13.02
CA ASN A 58 -6.51 6.26 -14.27
C ASN A 58 -5.63 7.10 -15.22
N LEU A 59 -4.83 8.04 -14.66
CA LEU A 59 -3.89 8.83 -15.45
C LEU A 59 -2.70 7.98 -15.94
N MET A 60 -2.20 7.05 -15.13
CA MET A 60 -1.06 6.19 -15.46
C MET A 60 -1.41 5.14 -16.52
N HIS A 61 -2.62 4.58 -16.48
CA HIS A 61 -3.11 3.64 -17.49
C HIS A 61 -2.98 4.18 -18.92
N ARG A 62 -3.13 5.50 -19.09
CA ARG A 62 -2.98 6.17 -20.39
C ARG A 62 -1.51 6.36 -20.83
N LYS A 63 -0.54 6.16 -19.94
CA LYS A 63 0.88 6.48 -20.16
C LYS A 63 1.81 5.27 -20.15
N THR A 64 1.30 4.05 -20.01
CA THR A 64 2.10 2.80 -19.91
C THR A 64 3.23 2.89 -18.87
N ILE A 65 2.95 3.46 -17.69
CA ILE A 65 3.90 3.59 -16.59
C ILE A 65 3.72 2.41 -15.64
N ASP A 66 4.83 1.90 -15.09
CA ASP A 66 4.80 0.88 -14.03
C ASP A 66 4.04 1.39 -12.78
N TYR A 67 3.10 0.59 -12.30
CA TYR A 67 2.24 0.95 -11.18
C TYR A 67 2.87 0.65 -9.82
N ASP A 68 3.69 -0.39 -9.76
CA ASP A 68 4.30 -0.84 -8.52
C ASP A 68 5.71 -0.28 -8.37
N VAL A 69 5.82 0.77 -7.56
CA VAL A 69 7.09 1.40 -7.22
C VAL A 69 7.30 1.26 -5.72
N ILE A 70 8.35 0.54 -5.33
CA ILE A 70 8.77 0.48 -3.93
C ILE A 70 9.25 1.87 -3.51
N ARG A 71 8.59 2.43 -2.50
CA ARG A 71 8.95 3.72 -1.92
C ARG A 71 9.32 3.57 -0.47
N LEU A 72 10.53 4.01 -0.17
CA LEU A 72 11.08 4.03 1.16
C LEU A 72 11.53 5.47 1.46
N SER A 73 11.02 6.01 2.57
CA SER A 73 11.41 7.34 3.05
C SER A 73 12.04 7.20 4.42
N SER A 74 13.22 7.77 4.58
CA SER A 74 13.94 7.87 5.85
C SER A 74 13.99 9.32 6.31
N VAL A 75 13.68 9.59 7.57
CA VAL A 75 13.70 10.93 8.16
C VAL A 75 14.41 10.88 9.50
N ILE A 76 15.66 11.35 9.54
CA ILE A 76 16.46 11.57 10.75
C ILE A 76 17.17 12.91 10.63
N ALA A 77 17.20 13.70 11.70
CA ALA A 77 17.79 15.04 11.67
C ALA A 77 19.23 15.09 12.24
N ALA A 78 19.64 14.15 13.10
CA ALA A 78 20.84 14.31 13.92
C ALA A 78 22.03 13.39 13.56
N LYS A 79 21.85 12.45 12.63
CA LYS A 79 22.87 11.47 12.23
C LYS A 79 22.63 10.99 10.79
N PRO A 80 23.62 10.29 10.18
CA PRO A 80 23.39 9.70 8.84
C PRO A 80 22.18 8.76 8.85
N ASN A 81 21.35 8.88 7.82
CA ASN A 81 20.14 8.08 7.67
C ASN A 81 20.42 6.64 7.19
N ALA A 82 21.57 6.42 6.59
CA ALA A 82 21.93 5.12 6.05
C ALA A 82 23.43 4.86 6.20
N THR A 83 23.78 3.61 6.39
CA THR A 83 25.16 3.11 6.44
C THR A 83 25.29 1.95 5.45
N LEU A 84 26.19 2.09 4.47
CA LEU A 84 26.52 1.04 3.52
C LEU A 84 27.77 0.28 3.99
N ASN A 85 27.63 -1.02 4.18
CA ASN A 85 28.76 -1.92 4.40
C ASN A 85 29.29 -2.39 3.04
N LEU A 86 30.50 -1.97 2.68
CA LEU A 86 31.11 -2.30 1.40
C LEU A 86 31.59 -3.76 1.29
N LEU A 87 31.75 -4.46 2.41
CA LEU A 87 32.15 -5.87 2.42
C LEU A 87 30.97 -6.79 2.19
N SER A 88 29.85 -6.54 2.85
CA SER A 88 28.62 -7.34 2.71
C SER A 88 27.68 -6.83 1.62
N ASN A 89 27.91 -5.64 1.09
CA ASN A 89 26.98 -4.93 0.20
C ASN A 89 25.57 -4.78 0.77
N GLU A 90 25.49 -4.59 2.11
CA GLU A 90 24.26 -4.34 2.82
C GLU A 90 24.16 -2.88 3.24
N MET A 91 22.99 -2.29 3.04
CA MET A 91 22.70 -0.93 3.49
C MET A 91 21.66 -0.96 4.61
N ASN A 92 22.03 -0.50 5.79
CA ASN A 92 21.11 -0.28 6.89
C ASN A 92 20.54 1.13 6.79
N ILE A 93 19.22 1.23 6.74
CA ILE A 93 18.49 2.50 6.62
C ILE A 93 17.68 2.70 7.88
N GLU A 94 17.91 3.80 8.58
CA GLU A 94 17.21 4.18 9.82
C GLU A 94 16.19 5.29 9.56
N GLY A 95 15.24 5.50 10.48
CA GLY A 95 14.21 6.53 10.39
C GLY A 95 13.12 6.21 9.36
N VAL A 96 12.95 4.94 9.02
CA VAL A 96 11.95 4.47 8.07
C VAL A 96 10.63 4.24 8.80
N ARG A 97 9.70 5.18 8.70
CA ARG A 97 8.39 5.07 9.33
C ARG A 97 7.46 4.10 8.60
N SER A 98 7.57 4.06 7.28
CA SER A 98 6.78 3.15 6.45
C SER A 98 7.45 2.96 5.08
N CYS A 99 7.27 1.75 4.51
CA CYS A 99 7.62 1.42 3.14
C CYS A 99 6.37 1.01 2.39
N PHE A 100 6.24 1.43 1.14
CA PHE A 100 5.16 0.99 0.25
C PHE A 100 5.75 0.03 -0.79
N PHE A 101 5.21 -1.18 -0.84
CA PHE A 101 5.66 -2.22 -1.76
C PHE A 101 4.78 -2.34 -2.99
N SER A 102 3.48 -2.26 -2.82
CA SER A 102 2.53 -2.27 -3.91
C SER A 102 1.38 -1.31 -3.61
N ASP A 103 1.26 -0.30 -4.46
CA ASP A 103 0.13 0.61 -4.41
C ASP A 103 -1.15 -0.07 -4.92
N SER A 104 -1.02 -1.00 -5.90
CA SER A 104 -2.14 -1.70 -6.52
C SER A 104 -2.82 -2.64 -5.53
N GLN A 105 -2.04 -3.41 -4.79
CA GLN A 105 -2.53 -4.38 -3.82
C GLN A 105 -2.63 -3.82 -2.40
N ASN A 106 -2.34 -2.52 -2.20
CA ASN A 106 -2.33 -1.85 -0.91
C ASN A 106 -1.41 -2.54 0.12
N VAL A 107 -0.18 -2.87 -0.33
CA VAL A 107 0.83 -3.50 0.53
C VAL A 107 1.79 -2.46 1.08
N SER A 108 1.82 -2.35 2.40
CA SER A 108 2.72 -1.44 3.12
C SER A 108 3.33 -2.12 4.34
N VAL A 109 4.49 -1.59 4.75
CA VAL A 109 5.24 -2.09 5.91
C VAL A 109 5.50 -0.93 6.87
N LYS A 110 5.35 -1.19 8.16
CA LYS A 110 5.79 -0.30 9.26
C LYS A 110 6.82 -1.05 10.10
N PRO A 111 8.12 -0.75 9.93
CA PRO A 111 9.15 -1.36 10.76
C PRO A 111 9.01 -0.97 12.24
N PHE A 112 9.20 -1.91 13.18
CA PHE A 112 9.07 -1.63 14.63
C PHE A 112 10.10 -0.64 15.14
N ASP A 113 11.34 -0.80 14.72
CA ASP A 113 12.50 0.02 15.12
C ASP A 113 12.84 1.11 14.09
N GLN A 114 11.95 1.32 13.11
CA GLN A 114 12.15 2.23 11.98
C GLN A 114 13.42 1.91 11.17
N GLN A 115 13.84 0.64 11.13
CA GLN A 115 15.01 0.20 10.41
C GLN A 115 14.65 -0.79 9.29
N VAL A 116 15.36 -0.67 8.18
CA VAL A 116 15.28 -1.58 7.05
C VAL A 116 16.68 -1.85 6.52
N THR A 117 16.99 -3.11 6.27
CA THR A 117 18.23 -3.50 5.62
C THR A 117 17.99 -3.82 4.14
N LEU A 118 18.61 -3.06 3.26
CA LEU A 118 18.65 -3.34 1.83
C LEU A 118 19.87 -4.22 1.53
N THR A 119 19.66 -5.34 0.83
CA THR A 119 20.72 -6.27 0.45
C THR A 119 21.05 -6.17 -1.04
N SER A 120 22.13 -6.83 -1.48
CA SER A 120 22.72 -6.71 -2.82
C SER A 120 21.74 -6.92 -3.99
N ASN A 121 20.73 -7.76 -3.84
CA ASN A 121 19.76 -8.07 -4.89
C ASN A 121 18.47 -7.23 -4.79
N ARG A 122 18.53 -6.03 -4.20
CA ARG A 122 17.38 -5.17 -3.91
C ARG A 122 16.37 -5.82 -2.95
N ASN A 123 16.75 -6.90 -2.28
CA ASN A 123 15.92 -7.51 -1.26
C ASN A 123 15.94 -6.65 0.01
N LEU A 124 14.86 -6.70 0.79
CA LEU A 124 14.74 -5.96 2.03
C LEU A 124 14.53 -6.91 3.20
N ARG A 125 15.21 -6.65 4.31
CA ARG A 125 14.97 -7.32 5.60
C ARG A 125 14.49 -6.30 6.61
N PHE A 126 13.46 -6.65 7.36
CA PHE A 126 12.87 -5.79 8.40
C PHE A 126 12.08 -6.63 9.40
N GLY A 127 11.89 -6.11 10.60
CA GLY A 127 10.87 -6.56 11.56
C GLY A 127 9.79 -5.51 11.64
N GLY A 128 8.52 -5.91 11.81
CA GLY A 128 7.47 -4.90 11.83
C GLY A 128 6.06 -5.44 11.60
N MET A 129 5.21 -4.57 11.13
CA MET A 129 3.86 -4.87 10.67
C MET A 129 3.82 -4.78 9.15
N VAL A 130 3.38 -5.84 8.50
CA VAL A 130 3.05 -5.86 7.07
C VAL A 130 1.55 -5.79 6.92
N ARG A 131 1.05 -4.78 6.23
CA ARG A 131 -0.35 -4.66 5.83
C ARG A 131 -0.49 -5.10 4.39
N ALA A 132 -1.40 -6.05 4.13
CA ALA A 132 -1.75 -6.49 2.79
C ALA A 132 -3.28 -6.51 2.67
N GLY A 133 -3.85 -5.52 2.01
CA GLY A 133 -5.30 -5.32 1.93
C GLY A 133 -5.91 -5.15 3.32
N ARG A 134 -6.68 -6.15 3.77
CA ARG A 134 -7.36 -6.19 5.09
C ARG A 134 -6.53 -6.84 6.20
N PHE A 135 -5.43 -7.49 5.87
CA PHE A 135 -4.66 -8.29 6.81
C PHE A 135 -3.46 -7.52 7.32
N ASP A 136 -3.23 -7.56 8.62
CA ASP A 136 -2.04 -7.07 9.28
C ASP A 136 -1.25 -8.28 9.83
N PHE A 137 -0.01 -8.41 9.39
CA PHE A 137 0.91 -9.47 9.83
C PHE A 137 2.01 -8.84 10.68
N TYR A 138 2.28 -9.41 11.84
CA TYR A 138 3.31 -8.94 12.77
C TYR A 138 4.43 -9.97 12.86
N GLY A 139 5.67 -9.54 12.78
CA GLY A 139 6.83 -10.43 12.90
C GLY A 139 8.13 -9.71 13.08
N GLN A 140 9.11 -10.41 13.68
CA GLN A 140 10.44 -9.88 13.94
C GLN A 140 11.38 -9.95 12.74
N ARG A 141 11.08 -10.83 11.76
CA ARG A 141 11.92 -11.05 10.59
C ARG A 141 11.06 -11.31 9.37
N PHE A 142 11.06 -10.35 8.48
CA PHE A 142 10.48 -10.48 7.15
C PHE A 142 11.58 -10.29 6.11
N ASN A 143 11.52 -11.08 5.05
CA ASN A 143 12.36 -10.93 3.88
C ASN A 143 11.49 -10.59 2.67
N PHE A 144 11.72 -9.45 2.08
CA PHE A 144 11.15 -9.11 0.79
C PHE A 144 12.13 -9.53 -0.30
N ASN A 145 11.69 -10.39 -1.20
CA ASN A 145 12.45 -10.80 -2.39
C ASN A 145 12.02 -9.96 -3.59
N TYR A 146 12.91 -9.12 -4.08
CA TYR A 146 12.62 -8.20 -5.18
C TYR A 146 12.31 -8.92 -6.49
N SER A 147 13.06 -9.98 -6.83
CA SER A 147 12.90 -10.71 -8.10
C SER A 147 11.59 -11.50 -8.20
N ARG A 148 11.07 -11.96 -7.05
CA ARG A 148 9.78 -12.65 -6.98
C ARG A 148 8.63 -11.73 -6.62
N PHE A 149 8.94 -10.51 -6.20
CA PHE A 149 8.02 -9.52 -5.65
C PHE A 149 7.17 -10.09 -4.50
N GLN A 150 7.83 -10.75 -3.56
CA GLN A 150 7.21 -11.55 -2.50
C GLN A 150 7.81 -11.23 -1.14
N ILE A 151 6.98 -11.18 -0.09
CA ILE A 151 7.42 -11.09 1.30
C ILE A 151 7.30 -12.48 1.92
N ASP A 152 8.42 -13.00 2.42
CA ASP A 152 8.46 -14.25 3.15
C ASP A 152 8.26 -13.98 4.65
N PHE A 153 7.30 -14.68 5.23
CA PHE A 153 6.93 -14.61 6.64
C PHE A 153 7.64 -15.74 7.40
N ALA A 154 8.85 -15.49 7.87
CA ALA A 154 9.54 -16.42 8.75
C ALA A 154 9.22 -16.10 10.22
N ASN A 155 8.78 -17.09 11.00
CA ASN A 155 8.45 -16.97 12.42
C ASN A 155 7.36 -15.92 12.73
N ILE A 156 6.14 -16.21 12.26
CA ILE A 156 4.96 -15.46 12.70
C ILE A 156 4.68 -15.86 14.15
N ASP A 157 4.83 -14.93 15.08
CA ASP A 157 4.32 -15.10 16.44
C ASP A 157 2.80 -15.22 16.36
N LYS A 158 2.31 -16.43 16.52
CA LYS A 158 0.87 -16.66 16.70
C LYS A 158 0.50 -16.09 18.07
N ARG A 159 -0.12 -14.93 18.07
CA ARG A 159 -0.84 -14.41 19.22
C ARG A 159 -2.34 -14.69 19.07
#